data_0d7bc17e425055297419351369cb997e
#
_entry.id   0d7bc17e425055297419351369cb997e
#
_cell.length_a   1.000
_cell.length_b   1.000
_cell.length_c   1.000
_cell.angle_alpha   90.00
_cell.angle_beta   90.00
_cell.angle_gamma   90.00
#
_symmetry.space_group_name_H-M   'P 1'
#
loop_
_entity.id
_entity.type
_entity.pdbx_description
1 polymer ?
#
loop_
_entity_poly.entity_id
_entity_poly.type
_entity_poly.pdbx_seq_one_letter_code
_entity_poly.pdbx_strand_id
1 'polypeptide(L)'
;MALCAALAGCGPDKTTEDGSTQESPSAVPGPSSAPEAAASPEPSARPAPSPPFVAADTASALPAMALPPRDDCAGQPGWAEFRARLAAAVATRDAQALADLSARDVTLDYGGGHGPASLRKQLSAPSGAAIWADLARIMPLGCAIDGQMATMPWFFAHLPETVDPGMTMLVTGSGVPLRARPSDTAPEVARLDWALVSLAPGFNPAARYAAVITGRPQRKGWVAMDSLRSLLARRILAEQTGDGWRIAAVIAGD
;
A
#
# COMPACT_ATOMS: atom_id res chain seq x y z
N MET A 1 55.15 24.10 -19.98
CA MET A 1 56.16 23.76 -18.96
C MET A 1 55.47 22.71 -18.09
N ALA A 2 55.64 21.44 -18.35
CA ALA A 2 56.71 20.57 -17.87
C ALA A 2 56.53 20.37 -16.33
N LEU A 3 56.49 19.23 -15.72
CA LEU A 3 56.95 17.86 -16.04
C LEU A 3 56.47 16.95 -14.91
N CYS A 4 56.06 15.74 -15.26
CA CYS A 4 56.37 14.44 -14.74
C CYS A 4 56.68 14.22 -13.25
N ALA A 5 56.12 13.21 -12.61
CA ALA A 5 56.83 11.95 -12.40
C ALA A 5 55.93 10.85 -11.80
N ALA A 6 55.98 9.72 -12.44
CA ALA A 6 55.53 8.40 -12.00
C ALA A 6 56.52 7.79 -10.99
N LEU A 7 56.03 6.93 -10.09
CA LEU A 7 56.87 5.83 -9.58
C LEU A 7 55.97 4.62 -9.26
N ALA A 8 56.30 3.56 -9.94
CA ALA A 8 55.84 2.20 -9.77
C ALA A 8 56.55 1.55 -8.57
N GLY A 9 55.92 0.58 -7.94
CA GLY A 9 56.50 -0.34 -6.97
C GLY A 9 55.76 -1.65 -6.98
N CYS A 10 56.31 -2.61 -7.72
CA CYS A 10 55.97 -4.05 -7.73
C CYS A 10 56.56 -4.74 -6.51
N GLY A 11 55.96 -5.88 -6.14
CA GLY A 11 56.66 -6.98 -5.59
C GLY A 11 55.81 -7.90 -4.73
N PRO A 12 55.83 -9.21 -5.05
CA PRO A 12 55.00 -10.21 -4.41
C PRO A 12 55.77 -10.99 -3.33
N ASP A 13 55.08 -11.67 -2.44
CA ASP A 13 55.60 -12.89 -1.90
C ASP A 13 54.53 -13.89 -1.50
N LYS A 14 54.81 -15.07 -1.92
CA LYS A 14 54.29 -16.41 -1.68
C LYS A 14 54.65 -16.86 -0.28
N THR A 15 53.90 -17.81 0.24
CA THR A 15 54.25 -19.18 0.68
C THR A 15 53.15 -19.69 1.60
N THR A 16 52.59 -20.76 1.27
CA THR A 16 52.86 -22.22 1.37
C THR A 16 52.11 -22.83 2.57
N GLU A 17 51.28 -23.82 2.19
CA GLU A 17 51.13 -25.21 2.69
C GLU A 17 50.80 -25.41 4.16
N ASP A 18 49.80 -26.23 4.41
CA ASP A 18 49.85 -27.70 4.69
C ASP A 18 48.44 -28.14 5.09
N GLY A 19 47.75 -29.05 4.52
CA GLY A 19 48.02 -30.49 4.50
C GLY A 19 47.35 -31.18 5.68
N SER A 20 46.22 -31.83 5.44
CA SER A 20 45.97 -33.18 6.04
C SER A 20 44.70 -33.81 5.47
N THR A 21 44.94 -34.72 4.69
CA THR A 21 44.35 -36.02 4.33
C THR A 21 43.69 -36.75 5.49
N GLN A 22 42.61 -37.43 5.21
CA GLN A 22 42.20 -38.77 5.65
C GLN A 22 40.68 -38.85 5.76
N GLU A 23 39.98 -39.79 5.36
CA GLU A 23 40.14 -41.10 4.71
C GLU A 23 38.72 -41.65 4.53
N SER A 24 38.39 -42.17 3.38
CA SER A 24 37.24 -43.06 3.16
C SER A 24 37.55 -44.45 3.70
N PRO A 25 36.57 -45.21 4.09
CA PRO A 25 36.34 -46.47 3.33
C PRO A 25 34.85 -46.74 3.06
N SER A 26 34.62 -47.07 1.83
CA SER A 26 34.24 -48.39 1.27
C SER A 26 33.01 -49.08 1.80
N ALA A 27 32.00 -49.08 0.95
CA ALA A 27 31.35 -50.22 0.28
C ALA A 27 30.62 -51.24 1.16
N VAL A 28 29.43 -51.66 0.75
CA VAL A 28 29.11 -52.75 -0.17
C VAL A 28 27.58 -53.00 -0.19
N PRO A 29 27.06 -53.70 -1.18
CA PRO A 29 25.77 -53.55 -1.79
C PRO A 29 24.72 -54.55 -1.32
N GLY A 30 23.47 -54.26 -1.62
CA GLY A 30 22.47 -55.33 -1.60
C GLY A 30 21.21 -54.88 -2.32
N PRO A 31 20.74 -55.65 -3.26
CA PRO A 31 19.56 -55.29 -4.04
C PRO A 31 18.29 -55.73 -3.35
N SER A 32 17.26 -54.92 -3.39
CA SER A 32 15.91 -55.44 -3.29
C SER A 32 14.97 -54.61 -4.10
N SER A 33 14.67 -55.13 -5.23
CA SER A 33 13.54 -54.74 -6.06
C SER A 33 12.25 -55.04 -5.30
N ALA A 34 11.42 -54.05 -5.09
CA ALA A 34 10.03 -54.24 -4.76
C ALA A 34 9.19 -53.32 -5.65
N PRO A 35 8.00 -53.72 -6.04
CA PRO A 35 7.31 -53.25 -7.24
C PRO A 35 6.69 -51.86 -7.05
N GLU A 36 6.76 -51.14 -8.13
CA GLU A 36 6.06 -49.89 -8.40
C GLU A 36 4.57 -50.04 -8.11
N ALA A 37 4.11 -49.49 -7.01
CA ALA A 37 2.70 -49.36 -6.71
C ALA A 37 2.20 -48.13 -7.47
N ALA A 38 1.28 -48.41 -8.39
CA ALA A 38 0.55 -47.40 -9.16
C ALA A 38 -0.02 -46.33 -8.22
N ALA A 39 0.39 -45.06 -8.44
CA ALA A 39 -0.17 -43.92 -7.77
C ALA A 39 -1.62 -43.76 -8.19
N SER A 40 -2.53 -44.04 -7.26
CA SER A 40 -3.94 -43.63 -7.38
C SER A 40 -4.02 -42.11 -7.46
N PRO A 41 -4.86 -41.53 -8.32
CA PRO A 41 -5.04 -40.08 -8.37
C PRO A 41 -5.61 -39.60 -7.03
N GLU A 42 -4.90 -38.66 -6.40
CA GLU A 42 -5.39 -37.96 -5.23
C GLU A 42 -6.75 -37.33 -5.55
N PRO A 43 -7.75 -37.49 -4.68
CA PRO A 43 -9.04 -36.83 -4.87
C PRO A 43 -8.79 -35.31 -4.73
N SER A 44 -9.15 -34.58 -5.78
CA SER A 44 -9.18 -33.12 -5.78
C SER A 44 -9.73 -32.59 -4.46
N ALA A 45 -8.90 -31.89 -3.72
CA ALA A 45 -9.28 -31.29 -2.45
C ALA A 45 -10.48 -30.37 -2.66
N ARG A 46 -11.61 -30.74 -2.09
CA ARG A 46 -12.81 -29.89 -2.02
C ARG A 46 -12.38 -28.59 -1.35
N PRO A 47 -12.69 -27.41 -1.93
CA PRO A 47 -12.35 -26.14 -1.30
C PRO A 47 -12.86 -26.12 0.15
N ALA A 48 -12.00 -25.76 1.08
CA ALA A 48 -12.35 -25.68 2.49
C ALA A 48 -13.57 -24.75 2.66
N PRO A 49 -14.52 -25.08 3.52
CA PRO A 49 -15.65 -24.19 3.79
C PRO A 49 -15.13 -22.87 4.32
N SER A 50 -15.61 -21.76 3.74
CA SER A 50 -15.30 -20.42 4.25
C SER A 50 -15.64 -20.35 5.74
N PRO A 51 -14.78 -19.76 6.58
CA PRO A 51 -15.08 -19.66 8.00
C PRO A 51 -16.40 -18.93 8.21
N PRO A 52 -17.21 -19.35 9.21
CA PRO A 52 -18.45 -18.67 9.52
C PRO A 52 -18.15 -17.22 9.90
N PHE A 53 -19.03 -16.31 9.50
CA PHE A 53 -18.97 -14.92 9.83
C PHE A 53 -19.18 -14.75 11.35
N VAL A 54 -18.09 -14.61 12.10
CA VAL A 54 -18.16 -14.37 13.56
C VAL A 54 -18.47 -12.90 13.77
N ALA A 55 -19.62 -12.59 14.32
CA ALA A 55 -19.99 -11.24 14.65
C ALA A 55 -19.29 -10.83 15.96
N ALA A 56 -18.51 -9.76 15.95
CA ALA A 56 -18.25 -9.02 17.17
C ALA A 56 -19.48 -8.14 17.47
N ASP A 57 -20.18 -8.43 18.53
CA ASP A 57 -21.40 -7.70 18.93
C ASP A 57 -21.14 -6.27 19.45
N THR A 58 -19.91 -5.77 19.34
CA THR A 58 -19.47 -4.47 19.86
C THR A 58 -18.89 -3.53 18.81
N ALA A 59 -19.11 -3.77 17.52
CA ALA A 59 -18.75 -2.77 16.52
C ALA A 59 -19.65 -1.55 16.73
N SER A 60 -19.08 -0.46 17.23
CA SER A 60 -19.76 0.84 17.28
C SER A 60 -20.37 1.10 15.91
N ALA A 61 -21.68 1.34 15.85
CA ALA A 61 -22.37 1.47 14.57
C ALA A 61 -21.78 2.67 13.81
N LEU A 62 -21.12 2.40 12.69
CA LEU A 62 -20.61 3.47 11.82
C LEU A 62 -21.74 4.43 11.43
N PRO A 63 -21.44 5.72 11.28
CA PRO A 63 -22.41 6.68 10.79
C PRO A 63 -22.85 6.28 9.36
N ALA A 64 -24.13 6.50 9.07
CA ALA A 64 -24.65 6.34 7.72
C ALA A 64 -24.21 7.55 6.90
N MET A 65 -23.01 7.48 6.32
CA MET A 65 -22.45 8.55 5.50
C MET A 65 -21.77 7.99 4.26
N ALA A 66 -21.79 8.78 3.21
CA ALA A 66 -21.02 8.54 2.00
C ALA A 66 -19.96 9.64 1.85
N LEU A 67 -18.76 9.26 1.46
CA LEU A 67 -17.61 10.14 1.29
C LEU A 67 -17.11 10.12 -0.17
N PRO A 68 -17.95 10.50 -1.16
CA PRO A 68 -17.51 10.58 -2.55
C PRO A 68 -16.43 11.64 -2.70
N PRO A 69 -15.52 11.48 -3.68
CA PRO A 69 -14.48 12.47 -3.92
C PRO A 69 -15.05 13.85 -4.19
N ARG A 70 -14.42 14.87 -3.59
CA ARG A 70 -14.68 16.30 -3.85
C ARG A 70 -13.34 17.02 -4.02
N ASP A 71 -13.34 18.11 -4.74
CA ASP A 71 -12.15 18.96 -4.89
C ASP A 71 -12.45 20.37 -4.38
N ASP A 72 -12.39 20.55 -3.06
CA ASP A 72 -12.60 21.83 -2.40
C ASP A 72 -11.42 22.78 -2.64
N CYS A 73 -10.30 22.27 -3.15
CA CYS A 73 -9.10 23.05 -3.48
C CYS A 73 -9.17 23.70 -4.87
N ALA A 74 -10.12 23.33 -5.72
CA ALA A 74 -10.16 23.74 -7.13
C ALA A 74 -10.20 25.27 -7.32
N GLY A 75 -10.80 26.01 -6.38
CA GLY A 75 -10.86 27.48 -6.40
C GLY A 75 -9.65 28.20 -5.83
N GLN A 76 -8.66 27.49 -5.31
CA GLN A 76 -7.48 28.09 -4.66
C GLN A 76 -6.47 28.61 -5.70
N PRO A 77 -5.90 29.81 -5.50
CA PRO A 77 -4.90 30.36 -6.41
C PRO A 77 -3.71 29.40 -6.59
N GLY A 78 -3.32 29.12 -7.84
CA GLY A 78 -2.19 28.27 -8.20
C GLY A 78 -2.41 26.76 -7.97
N TRP A 79 -3.58 26.36 -7.45
CA TRP A 79 -3.86 24.93 -7.20
C TRP A 79 -3.92 24.10 -8.47
N ALA A 80 -4.57 24.62 -9.51
CA ALA A 80 -4.75 23.90 -10.78
C ALA A 80 -3.40 23.52 -11.40
N GLU A 81 -2.43 24.44 -11.42
CA GLU A 81 -1.08 24.23 -11.95
C GLU A 81 -0.29 23.26 -11.07
N PHE A 82 -0.37 23.41 -9.74
CA PHE A 82 0.27 22.48 -8.80
C PHE A 82 -0.28 21.07 -8.99
N ARG A 83 -1.60 20.91 -9.02
CA ARG A 83 -2.27 19.62 -9.19
C ARG A 83 -1.93 18.97 -10.53
N ALA A 84 -1.85 19.75 -11.61
CA ALA A 84 -1.45 19.24 -12.93
C ALA A 84 -0.02 18.70 -12.92
N ARG A 85 0.93 19.45 -12.31
CA ARG A 85 2.33 19.01 -12.16
C ARG A 85 2.45 17.78 -11.28
N LEU A 86 1.71 17.73 -10.16
CA LEU A 86 1.65 16.57 -9.27
C LEU A 86 1.12 15.34 -10.03
N ALA A 87 0.03 15.49 -10.77
CA ALA A 87 -0.56 14.42 -11.57
C ALA A 87 0.41 13.89 -12.63
N ALA A 88 1.12 14.80 -13.33
CA ALA A 88 2.13 14.43 -14.31
C ALA A 88 3.29 13.65 -13.68
N ALA A 89 3.85 14.14 -12.55
CA ALA A 89 4.92 13.46 -11.83
C ALA A 89 4.51 12.05 -11.36
N VAL A 90 3.27 11.90 -10.87
CA VAL A 90 2.73 10.60 -10.45
C VAL A 90 2.51 9.67 -11.64
N ALA A 91 1.95 10.16 -12.74
CA ALA A 91 1.68 9.36 -13.94
C ALA A 91 2.95 8.82 -14.60
N THR A 92 4.01 9.64 -14.63
CA THR A 92 5.31 9.26 -15.21
C THR A 92 6.26 8.63 -14.19
N ARG A 93 5.88 8.58 -12.91
CA ARG A 93 6.74 8.14 -11.79
C ARG A 93 8.06 8.92 -11.72
N ASP A 94 7.98 10.22 -11.98
CA ASP A 94 9.15 11.11 -11.95
C ASP A 94 9.46 11.55 -10.51
N ALA A 95 10.42 10.87 -9.89
CA ALA A 95 10.83 11.13 -8.52
C ALA A 95 11.48 12.51 -8.34
N GLN A 96 12.14 13.04 -9.37
CA GLN A 96 12.72 14.38 -9.32
C GLN A 96 11.62 15.43 -9.39
N ALA A 97 10.70 15.33 -10.34
CA ALA A 97 9.57 16.25 -10.46
C ALA A 97 8.73 16.29 -9.18
N LEU A 98 8.48 15.12 -8.53
CA LEU A 98 7.75 15.08 -7.27
C LEU A 98 8.54 15.74 -6.13
N ALA A 99 9.85 15.53 -6.07
CA ALA A 99 10.72 16.18 -5.09
C ALA A 99 10.75 17.70 -5.27
N ASP A 100 10.75 18.19 -6.52
CA ASP A 100 10.74 19.62 -6.83
C ASP A 100 9.42 20.32 -6.45
N LEU A 101 8.33 19.55 -6.33
CA LEU A 101 7.05 20.03 -5.82
C LEU A 101 6.98 20.06 -4.29
N SER A 102 7.95 19.50 -3.61
CA SER A 102 7.93 19.33 -2.15
C SER A 102 8.57 20.52 -1.43
N ALA A 103 8.11 20.75 -0.21
CA ALA A 103 8.76 21.66 0.73
C ALA A 103 10.16 21.14 1.10
N ARG A 104 11.03 22.04 1.56
CA ARG A 104 12.41 21.69 1.94
C ARG A 104 12.48 20.69 3.10
N ASP A 105 11.48 20.72 3.95
CA ASP A 105 11.31 19.93 5.16
C ASP A 105 10.17 18.89 5.04
N VAL A 106 9.76 18.56 3.80
CA VAL A 106 8.67 17.58 3.56
C VAL A 106 8.83 16.35 4.46
N THR A 107 7.75 16.02 5.17
CA THR A 107 7.71 14.89 6.10
C THR A 107 7.34 13.61 5.37
N LEU A 108 8.07 12.52 5.65
CA LEU A 108 7.86 11.20 5.05
C LEU A 108 7.66 10.20 6.15
N ASP A 109 6.48 9.70 6.35
CA ASP A 109 6.10 8.71 7.36
C ASP A 109 6.75 8.91 8.76
N TYR A 110 6.21 8.35 9.78
CA TYR A 110 6.79 8.39 11.12
C TYR A 110 8.10 7.57 11.15
N GLY A 111 9.25 8.27 11.11
CA GLY A 111 10.57 7.66 11.04
C GLY A 111 11.12 7.43 9.62
N GLY A 112 10.38 7.79 8.58
CA GLY A 112 10.79 7.64 7.17
C GLY A 112 11.75 8.69 6.64
N GLY A 113 12.11 9.68 7.47
CA GLY A 113 12.99 10.78 7.08
C GLY A 113 12.23 12.03 6.62
N HIS A 114 12.98 13.02 6.15
CA HIS A 114 12.44 14.30 5.70
C HIS A 114 13.24 14.85 4.53
N GLY A 115 12.65 15.82 3.86
CA GLY A 115 13.24 16.55 2.77
C GLY A 115 13.16 15.87 1.39
N PRO A 116 13.28 16.67 0.31
CA PRO A 116 13.08 16.21 -1.06
C PRO A 116 14.06 15.12 -1.50
N ALA A 117 15.31 15.16 -1.00
CA ALA A 117 16.31 14.14 -1.31
C ALA A 117 15.93 12.75 -0.76
N SER A 118 15.37 12.70 0.47
CA SER A 118 14.87 11.47 1.08
C SER A 118 13.64 10.94 0.31
N LEU A 119 12.72 11.83 -0.05
CA LEU A 119 11.55 11.47 -0.87
C LEU A 119 12.00 10.85 -2.20
N ARG A 120 12.88 11.51 -2.94
CA ARG A 120 13.41 11.00 -4.21
C ARG A 120 14.08 9.64 -4.03
N LYS A 121 14.90 9.47 -2.99
CA LYS A 121 15.56 8.19 -2.69
C LYS A 121 14.54 7.07 -2.46
N GLN A 122 13.48 7.32 -1.65
CA GLN A 122 12.44 6.33 -1.40
C GLN A 122 11.66 5.96 -2.67
N LEU A 123 11.31 6.95 -3.49
CA LEU A 123 10.57 6.74 -4.73
C LEU A 123 11.38 5.98 -5.80
N SER A 124 12.70 6.14 -5.78
CA SER A 124 13.62 5.46 -6.71
C SER A 124 14.03 4.06 -6.22
N ALA A 125 13.73 3.70 -4.97
CA ALA A 125 14.03 2.37 -4.43
C ALA A 125 13.05 1.31 -5.00
N PRO A 126 13.39 0.01 -4.96
CA PRO A 126 12.46 -1.06 -5.35
C PRO A 126 11.13 -1.01 -4.59
N SER A 127 11.12 -0.64 -3.32
CA SER A 127 9.92 -0.41 -2.51
C SER A 127 9.09 0.81 -2.96
N GLY A 128 9.66 1.71 -3.72
CA GLY A 128 9.00 2.91 -4.26
C GLY A 128 7.81 2.59 -5.17
N ALA A 129 7.78 1.39 -5.78
CA ALA A 129 6.67 0.96 -6.61
C ALA A 129 5.32 1.00 -5.85
N ALA A 130 5.31 0.60 -4.57
CA ALA A 130 4.12 0.66 -3.73
C ALA A 130 3.72 2.12 -3.44
N ILE A 131 4.69 3.00 -3.18
CA ILE A 131 4.44 4.43 -2.96
C ILE A 131 3.79 5.05 -4.21
N TRP A 132 4.33 4.78 -5.40
CA TRP A 132 3.77 5.26 -6.66
C TRP A 132 2.33 4.77 -6.90
N ALA A 133 2.06 3.49 -6.58
CA ALA A 133 0.71 2.94 -6.67
C ALA A 133 -0.25 3.65 -5.72
N ASP A 134 0.18 3.95 -4.49
CA ASP A 134 -0.63 4.69 -3.53
C ASP A 134 -0.89 6.14 -3.98
N LEU A 135 0.14 6.83 -4.47
CA LEU A 135 -0.01 8.19 -5.01
C LEU A 135 -0.99 8.22 -6.18
N ALA A 136 -0.89 7.27 -7.11
CA ALA A 136 -1.82 7.15 -8.23
C ALA A 136 -3.28 6.94 -7.76
N ARG A 137 -3.48 6.15 -6.69
CA ARG A 137 -4.81 5.93 -6.09
C ARG A 137 -5.37 7.16 -5.37
N ILE A 138 -4.51 8.07 -4.88
CA ILE A 138 -4.94 9.33 -4.24
C ILE A 138 -5.49 10.31 -5.26
N MET A 139 -4.89 10.41 -6.44
CA MET A 139 -5.20 11.43 -7.43
C MET A 139 -6.70 11.59 -7.77
N PRO A 140 -7.50 10.54 -7.95
CA PRO A 140 -8.93 10.66 -8.24
C PRO A 140 -9.80 10.93 -7.01
N LEU A 141 -9.25 10.92 -5.80
CA LEU A 141 -10.03 10.98 -4.54
C LEU A 141 -10.23 12.40 -4.01
N GLY A 142 -9.89 13.41 -4.81
CA GLY A 142 -10.16 14.81 -4.50
C GLY A 142 -9.24 15.41 -3.44
N CYS A 143 -9.60 16.62 -3.01
CA CYS A 143 -8.82 17.46 -2.09
C CYS A 143 -9.75 18.21 -1.14
N ALA A 144 -9.46 18.18 0.15
CA ALA A 144 -10.04 19.07 1.16
C ALA A 144 -9.08 20.21 1.44
N ILE A 145 -9.63 21.37 1.80
CA ILE A 145 -8.86 22.55 2.15
C ILE A 145 -9.24 23.04 3.56
N ASP A 146 -8.24 23.35 4.35
CA ASP A 146 -8.38 24.02 5.65
C ASP A 146 -7.32 25.14 5.73
N GLY A 147 -7.77 26.37 5.67
CA GLY A 147 -6.88 27.52 5.57
C GLY A 147 -5.93 27.44 4.37
N GLN A 148 -4.66 27.27 4.64
CA GLN A 148 -3.58 27.11 3.63
C GLN A 148 -3.15 25.66 3.43
N MET A 149 -3.80 24.70 4.11
CA MET A 149 -3.46 23.29 4.06
C MET A 149 -4.44 22.52 3.20
N ALA A 150 -3.95 21.87 2.17
CA ALA A 150 -4.68 20.95 1.32
C ALA A 150 -4.40 19.50 1.72
N THR A 151 -5.44 18.70 1.88
CA THR A 151 -5.36 17.28 2.23
C THR A 151 -5.91 16.42 1.10
N MET A 152 -5.11 15.51 0.58
CA MET A 152 -5.51 14.52 -0.41
C MET A 152 -5.30 13.11 0.17
N PRO A 153 -6.31 12.25 0.17
CA PRO A 153 -7.64 12.37 -0.41
C PRO A 153 -8.61 13.24 0.44
N TRP A 154 -9.66 13.75 -0.22
CA TRP A 154 -10.68 14.61 0.38
C TRP A 154 -11.32 14.01 1.63
N PHE A 155 -11.69 12.74 1.59
CA PHE A 155 -12.43 12.08 2.67
C PHE A 155 -11.66 12.08 3.99
N PHE A 156 -10.32 12.12 3.96
CA PHE A 156 -9.50 12.03 5.17
C PHE A 156 -9.78 13.18 6.15
N ALA A 157 -9.98 14.39 5.64
CA ALA A 157 -10.32 15.56 6.46
C ALA A 157 -11.79 15.56 6.93
N HIS A 158 -12.60 14.61 6.48
CA HIS A 158 -14.04 14.53 6.79
C HIS A 158 -14.42 13.26 7.55
N LEU A 159 -13.43 12.53 8.04
CA LEU A 159 -13.67 11.36 8.89
C LEU A 159 -14.19 11.83 10.27
N PRO A 160 -15.29 11.24 10.77
CA PRO A 160 -15.71 11.49 12.13
C PRO A 160 -14.67 10.98 13.15
N GLU A 161 -14.42 11.74 14.19
CA GLU A 161 -13.50 11.35 15.27
C GLU A 161 -13.86 10.03 15.98
N THR A 162 -15.13 9.62 15.87
CA THR A 162 -15.62 8.36 16.43
C THR A 162 -15.29 7.13 15.61
N VAL A 163 -14.71 7.31 14.42
CA VAL A 163 -14.34 6.21 13.51
C VAL A 163 -12.95 5.73 13.87
N ASP A 164 -12.83 4.45 14.21
CA ASP A 164 -11.53 3.79 14.38
C ASP A 164 -10.89 3.54 13.00
N PRO A 165 -9.81 4.23 12.64
CA PRO A 165 -9.19 4.10 11.31
C PRO A 165 -8.51 2.75 11.11
N GLY A 166 -8.13 2.04 12.19
CA GLY A 166 -7.53 0.72 12.12
C GLY A 166 -8.53 -0.40 11.83
N MET A 167 -9.81 -0.17 12.19
CA MET A 167 -10.89 -1.16 12.03
C MET A 167 -11.91 -0.77 10.96
N THR A 168 -11.67 0.34 10.25
CA THR A 168 -12.62 0.86 9.26
C THR A 168 -11.93 1.04 7.91
N MET A 169 -12.65 0.75 6.85
CA MET A 169 -12.21 1.03 5.47
C MET A 169 -13.27 1.85 4.73
N LEU A 170 -12.83 2.61 3.76
CA LEU A 170 -13.70 3.27 2.79
C LEU A 170 -13.92 2.36 1.59
N VAL A 171 -15.17 2.14 1.22
CA VAL A 171 -15.55 1.58 -0.07
C VAL A 171 -15.30 2.65 -1.14
N THR A 172 -14.43 2.38 -2.11
CA THR A 172 -14.08 3.32 -3.18
C THR A 172 -14.87 3.02 -4.44
N GLY A 173 -15.91 3.81 -4.68
CA GLY A 173 -16.76 3.68 -5.86
C GLY A 173 -18.24 3.73 -5.53
N SER A 174 -19.05 3.78 -6.60
CA SER A 174 -20.52 3.70 -6.53
C SER A 174 -21.00 2.34 -7.02
N GLY A 175 -22.07 1.83 -6.41
CA GLY A 175 -22.66 0.55 -6.79
C GLY A 175 -21.78 -0.66 -6.46
N VAL A 176 -20.83 -0.55 -5.54
CA VAL A 176 -19.93 -1.65 -5.16
C VAL A 176 -20.74 -2.76 -4.48
N PRO A 177 -20.69 -4.00 -4.96
CA PRO A 177 -21.52 -5.07 -4.41
C PRO A 177 -21.00 -5.53 -3.03
N LEU A 178 -21.90 -5.55 -2.06
CA LEU A 178 -21.75 -6.29 -0.82
C LEU A 178 -22.29 -7.70 -1.06
N ARG A 179 -21.47 -8.73 -0.98
CA ARG A 179 -21.81 -10.09 -1.35
C ARG A 179 -22.05 -10.99 -0.14
N ALA A 180 -22.90 -11.99 -0.29
CA ALA A 180 -23.18 -12.96 0.77
C ALA A 180 -22.00 -13.90 1.07
N ARG A 181 -21.06 -14.06 0.13
CA ARG A 181 -19.87 -14.93 0.23
C ARG A 181 -18.69 -14.29 -0.53
N PRO A 182 -17.42 -14.66 -0.24
CA PRO A 182 -16.23 -14.11 -0.88
C PRO A 182 -16.05 -14.65 -2.33
N SER A 183 -16.95 -14.28 -3.22
CA SER A 183 -16.96 -14.72 -4.62
C SER A 183 -17.67 -13.71 -5.51
N ASP A 184 -17.16 -13.49 -6.73
CA ASP A 184 -17.76 -12.61 -7.74
C ASP A 184 -19.16 -13.04 -8.15
N THR A 185 -19.46 -14.34 -8.06
CA THR A 185 -20.75 -14.94 -8.43
C THR A 185 -21.71 -15.10 -7.25
N ALA A 186 -21.29 -14.71 -6.04
CA ALA A 186 -22.16 -14.80 -4.87
C ALA A 186 -23.31 -13.78 -4.98
N PRO A 187 -24.50 -14.09 -4.42
CA PRO A 187 -25.61 -13.14 -4.37
C PRO A 187 -25.22 -11.83 -3.72
N GLU A 188 -25.75 -10.74 -4.25
CA GLU A 188 -25.60 -9.40 -3.67
C GLU A 188 -26.56 -9.24 -2.48
N VAL A 189 -26.02 -8.75 -1.37
CA VAL A 189 -26.79 -8.39 -0.15
C VAL A 189 -27.21 -6.91 -0.23
N ALA A 190 -26.34 -6.07 -0.76
CA ALA A 190 -26.55 -4.64 -0.95
C ALA A 190 -25.58 -4.08 -1.99
N ARG A 191 -25.77 -2.83 -2.37
CA ARG A 191 -24.80 -1.99 -3.08
C ARG A 191 -24.35 -0.86 -2.19
N LEU A 192 -23.05 -0.54 -2.26
CA LEU A 192 -22.40 0.46 -1.43
C LEU A 192 -21.86 1.59 -2.30
N ASP A 193 -22.03 2.81 -1.82
CA ASP A 193 -21.59 4.03 -2.52
C ASP A 193 -20.71 4.85 -1.57
N TRP A 194 -19.39 4.78 -1.77
CA TRP A 194 -18.41 5.57 -0.98
C TRP A 194 -18.63 5.47 0.54
N ALA A 195 -19.06 4.32 1.00
CA ALA A 195 -19.47 4.09 2.37
C ALA A 195 -18.29 3.65 3.26
N LEU A 196 -18.35 4.01 4.54
CA LEU A 196 -17.49 3.41 5.56
C LEU A 196 -18.02 2.02 5.94
N VAL A 197 -17.09 1.08 6.09
CA VAL A 197 -17.38 -0.29 6.53
C VAL A 197 -16.40 -0.71 7.62
N SER A 198 -16.90 -1.37 8.67
CA SER A 198 -16.04 -1.98 9.68
C SER A 198 -15.52 -3.33 9.19
N LEU A 199 -14.27 -3.63 9.48
CA LEU A 199 -13.67 -4.94 9.24
C LEU A 199 -14.23 -5.96 10.25
N ALA A 200 -14.56 -7.14 9.79
CA ALA A 200 -14.90 -8.23 10.67
C ALA A 200 -13.63 -8.84 11.30
N PRO A 201 -13.73 -9.49 12.48
CA PRO A 201 -12.62 -10.22 13.08
C PRO A 201 -12.00 -11.23 12.11
N GLY A 202 -10.67 -11.37 12.17
CA GLY A 202 -9.93 -12.26 11.26
C GLY A 202 -9.64 -11.65 9.89
N PHE A 203 -9.66 -10.32 9.77
CA PHE A 203 -9.27 -9.63 8.54
C PHE A 203 -7.88 -10.07 8.06
N ASN A 204 -7.80 -10.41 6.78
CA ASN A 204 -6.56 -10.77 6.12
C ASN A 204 -6.34 -9.83 4.92
N PRO A 205 -5.34 -8.94 4.95
CA PRO A 205 -5.07 -7.99 3.87
C PRO A 205 -4.63 -8.65 2.55
N ALA A 206 -4.18 -9.91 2.59
CA ALA A 206 -3.80 -10.67 1.39
C ALA A 206 -4.98 -11.41 0.74
N ALA A 207 -6.14 -11.43 1.39
CA ALA A 207 -7.33 -12.07 0.83
C ALA A 207 -7.93 -11.22 -0.31
N ARG A 208 -8.56 -11.86 -1.28
CA ARG A 208 -9.26 -11.18 -2.38
C ARG A 208 -10.52 -10.43 -1.92
N TYR A 209 -11.13 -10.86 -0.82
CA TYR A 209 -12.34 -10.29 -0.24
C TYR A 209 -12.15 -10.05 1.24
N ALA A 210 -12.70 -8.95 1.74
CA ALA A 210 -12.82 -8.69 3.16
C ALA A 210 -14.25 -8.91 3.65
N ALA A 211 -14.38 -9.57 4.80
CA ALA A 211 -15.64 -9.61 5.52
C ALA A 211 -15.86 -8.26 6.21
N VAL A 212 -17.00 -7.63 5.95
CA VAL A 212 -17.29 -6.28 6.45
C VAL A 212 -18.69 -6.17 7.03
N ILE A 213 -18.86 -5.15 7.86
CA ILE A 213 -20.12 -4.75 8.45
C ILE A 213 -20.38 -3.30 8.05
N THR A 214 -21.53 -3.02 7.43
CA THR A 214 -21.91 -1.66 7.05
C THR A 214 -22.41 -0.87 8.27
N GLY A 215 -22.53 0.45 8.11
CA GLY A 215 -23.23 1.31 9.04
C GLY A 215 -24.74 1.03 9.11
N ARG A 216 -25.55 2.07 9.17
CA ARG A 216 -27.02 1.92 9.21
C ARG A 216 -27.62 1.99 7.80
N PRO A 217 -28.49 1.03 7.39
CA PRO A 217 -28.83 -0.21 8.09
C PRO A 217 -27.64 -1.17 8.15
N GLN A 218 -27.43 -1.79 9.31
CA GLN A 218 -26.33 -2.71 9.50
C GLN A 218 -26.53 -3.97 8.66
N ARG A 219 -25.59 -4.26 7.77
CA ARG A 219 -25.54 -5.46 6.95
C ARG A 219 -24.15 -6.06 7.01
N LYS A 220 -24.10 -7.39 6.97
CA LYS A 220 -22.85 -8.16 6.94
C LYS A 220 -22.65 -8.76 5.56
N GLY A 221 -21.42 -8.81 5.10
CA GLY A 221 -21.10 -9.40 3.81
C GLY A 221 -19.62 -9.25 3.45
N TRP A 222 -19.33 -9.42 2.19
CA TRP A 222 -17.99 -9.45 1.65
C TRP A 222 -17.84 -8.40 0.55
N VAL A 223 -16.77 -7.64 0.60
CA VAL A 223 -16.39 -6.65 -0.43
C VAL A 223 -15.03 -7.03 -0.99
N ALA A 224 -14.84 -6.88 -2.30
CA ALA A 224 -13.57 -7.10 -2.94
C ALA A 224 -12.52 -6.10 -2.42
N MET A 225 -11.30 -6.58 -2.13
CA MET A 225 -10.23 -5.76 -1.55
C MET A 225 -9.80 -4.60 -2.44
N ASP A 226 -9.90 -4.73 -3.75
CA ASP A 226 -9.59 -3.66 -4.71
C ASP A 226 -10.59 -2.49 -4.68
N SER A 227 -11.78 -2.73 -4.13
CA SER A 227 -12.80 -1.71 -3.88
C SER A 227 -12.73 -1.12 -2.48
N LEU A 228 -11.73 -1.47 -1.69
CA LEU A 228 -11.54 -0.99 -0.32
C LEU A 228 -10.26 -0.16 -0.20
N ARG A 229 -10.35 0.91 0.58
CA ARG A 229 -9.20 1.72 0.95
C ARG A 229 -9.11 1.83 2.46
N SER A 230 -7.95 1.50 3.01
CA SER A 230 -7.64 1.74 4.42
C SER A 230 -7.69 3.24 4.73
N LEU A 231 -8.24 3.61 5.87
CA LEU A 231 -8.20 4.99 6.36
C LEU A 231 -6.80 5.40 6.82
N LEU A 232 -5.93 4.42 7.10
CA LEU A 232 -4.51 4.62 7.40
C LEU A 232 -3.62 4.63 6.14
N ALA A 233 -4.23 4.51 4.94
CA ALA A 233 -3.46 4.55 3.70
C ALA A 233 -2.83 5.93 3.48
N ARG A 234 -1.79 5.94 2.63
CA ARG A 234 -1.00 7.14 2.31
C ARG A 234 -1.87 8.33 1.95
N ARG A 235 -1.45 9.52 2.42
CA ARG A 235 -2.06 10.83 2.12
C ARG A 235 -0.98 11.83 1.75
N ILE A 236 -1.38 12.85 1.02
CA ILE A 236 -0.56 14.01 0.68
C ILE A 236 -1.14 15.22 1.43
N LEU A 237 -0.28 15.92 2.15
CA LEU A 237 -0.57 17.26 2.65
C LEU A 237 0.21 18.25 1.81
N ALA A 238 -0.44 19.30 1.32
CA ALA A 238 0.22 20.38 0.61
C ALA A 238 -0.15 21.71 1.24
N GLU A 239 0.82 22.59 1.32
CA GLU A 239 0.68 23.92 1.94
C GLU A 239 0.84 25.02 0.90
N GLN A 240 0.02 26.04 0.98
CA GLN A 240 0.16 27.25 0.19
C GLN A 240 1.14 28.20 0.88
N THR A 241 2.25 28.46 0.22
CA THR A 241 3.30 29.37 0.68
C THR A 241 3.36 30.61 -0.21
N GLY A 242 4.22 31.59 0.11
CA GLY A 242 4.48 32.74 -0.76
C GLY A 242 4.98 32.36 -2.16
N ASP A 243 5.62 31.18 -2.29
CA ASP A 243 6.15 30.65 -3.56
C ASP A 243 5.17 29.66 -4.25
N GLY A 244 3.91 29.62 -3.81
CA GLY A 244 2.87 28.71 -4.31
C GLY A 244 2.74 27.43 -3.49
N TRP A 245 2.05 26.45 -4.05
CA TRP A 245 1.77 25.19 -3.37
C TRP A 245 2.99 24.27 -3.31
N ARG A 246 3.24 23.67 -2.12
CA ARG A 246 4.29 22.70 -1.89
C ARG A 246 3.76 21.48 -1.14
N ILE A 247 4.25 20.30 -1.46
CA ILE A 247 3.96 19.10 -0.68
C ILE A 247 4.67 19.22 0.67
N ALA A 248 3.89 19.33 1.74
CA ALA A 248 4.41 19.40 3.12
C ALA A 248 4.60 18.01 3.73
N ALA A 249 3.78 17.03 3.34
CA ALA A 249 3.93 15.66 3.82
C ALA A 249 3.42 14.61 2.82
N VAL A 250 4.06 13.44 2.82
CA VAL A 250 3.63 12.22 2.13
C VAL A 250 3.71 11.10 3.16
N ILE A 251 2.62 10.85 3.85
CA ILE A 251 2.58 9.99 5.06
C ILE A 251 1.51 8.92 4.99
N ALA A 252 1.76 7.78 5.66
CA ALA A 252 0.80 6.70 5.90
C ALA A 252 0.74 6.41 7.41
N GLY A 253 -0.37 5.84 7.88
CA GLY A 253 -0.61 5.64 9.31
C GLY A 253 -1.24 6.85 9.99
N ASP A 254 -1.27 6.83 11.32
CA ASP A 254 -1.72 7.92 12.19
C ASP A 254 -0.60 8.89 12.52
#